data_c7c1284e1f7415cccb38996b824595e4
#
_entry.id   c7c1284e1f7415cccb38996b824595e4
#
_cell.length_a   1.000
_cell.length_b   1.000
_cell.length_c   1.000
_cell.angle_alpha   90.00
_cell.angle_beta   90.00
_cell.angle_gamma   90.00
#
_symmetry.space_group_name_H-M   'P 1'
#
loop_
_entity.id
_entity.type
_entity.pdbx_description
1 polymer ?
#
loop_
_entity_poly.entity_id
_entity_poly.type
_entity_poly.pdbx_seq_one_letter_code
_entity_poly.pdbx_strand_id
1 'polypeptide(L)'
;MSISTRLRVLAALVGLAAPVCLVLTSDAGSAAPVGTAEREPAARSITVAVNKKSVKKGKKVTLTGTVVAPTDPTCVPGQVLDVQRSTKGATYPVVGTVTTDAAGAFTFSIKVTKKARFRIAVAASATCAAAQSPPRTVDVITPAN
;
A
#
# COMPACT_ATOMS: atom_id res chain seq x y z
N MET A 1 -10.58 -29.15 13.08
CA MET A 1 -10.65 -29.53 14.53
C MET A 1 -9.29 -29.25 15.13
N SER A 2 -9.15 -28.16 15.87
CA SER A 2 -7.95 -27.92 16.67
C SER A 2 -8.37 -27.15 17.90
N ILE A 3 -8.10 -27.77 19.01
CA ILE A 3 -8.57 -27.46 20.34
C ILE A 3 -7.61 -26.44 20.98
N SER A 4 -8.16 -25.30 21.36
CA SER A 4 -7.45 -24.28 22.14
C SER A 4 -7.34 -24.69 23.60
N THR A 5 -6.15 -24.95 24.08
CA THR A 5 -5.87 -25.19 25.47
C THR A 5 -5.65 -23.86 26.21
N ARG A 6 -6.60 -23.51 27.05
CA ARG A 6 -6.49 -22.40 27.99
C ARG A 6 -5.72 -22.86 29.23
N LEU A 7 -4.60 -22.27 29.49
CA LEU A 7 -3.90 -22.47 30.75
C LEU A 7 -4.25 -21.30 31.70
N ARG A 8 -5.05 -21.63 32.71
CA ARG A 8 -5.31 -20.77 33.86
C ARG A 8 -4.24 -21.04 34.91
N VAL A 9 -3.51 -20.04 35.32
CA VAL A 9 -2.70 -20.11 36.52
C VAL A 9 -3.34 -19.21 37.58
N LEU A 10 -3.91 -19.86 38.59
CA LEU A 10 -4.22 -19.26 39.87
C LEU A 10 -2.94 -19.29 40.69
N ALA A 11 -2.61 -18.19 41.32
CA ALA A 11 -1.71 -18.19 42.48
C ALA A 11 -2.28 -17.25 43.54
N ALA A 12 -2.49 -17.84 44.69
CA ALA A 12 -3.12 -17.27 45.85
C ALA A 12 -2.15 -16.47 46.72
N LEU A 13 -2.76 -15.55 47.43
CA LEU A 13 -2.46 -14.84 48.67
C LEU A 13 -1.46 -15.48 49.68
N VAL A 14 -0.74 -14.60 50.36
CA VAL A 14 -0.47 -14.49 51.83
C VAL A 14 0.65 -13.43 51.94
N GLY A 15 0.66 -12.34 52.69
CA GLY A 15 0.15 -11.97 53.95
C GLY A 15 1.03 -10.87 54.52
N LEU A 16 0.45 -9.92 55.23
CA LEU A 16 0.91 -9.10 56.34
C LEU A 16 2.32 -8.50 56.37
N ALA A 17 2.41 -7.20 56.42
CA ALA A 17 2.87 -6.36 57.54
C ALA A 17 3.24 -4.95 57.03
N ALA A 18 2.63 -3.95 57.60
CA ALA A 18 3.04 -2.55 57.46
C ALA A 18 4.31 -2.29 58.29
N PRO A 19 5.15 -1.35 57.89
CA PRO A 19 5.24 -0.13 58.66
C PRO A 19 5.09 1.15 57.80
N VAL A 20 4.41 2.09 58.40
CA VAL A 20 4.30 3.48 57.99
C VAL A 20 5.68 4.10 57.95
N CYS A 21 6.15 4.45 56.77
CA CYS A 21 7.16 5.48 56.58
C CYS A 21 6.57 6.58 55.75
N LEU A 22 6.20 7.64 56.41
CA LEU A 22 5.85 8.91 55.84
C LEU A 22 7.12 9.53 55.25
N VAL A 23 7.36 9.35 53.98
CA VAL A 23 8.35 10.10 53.23
C VAL A 23 7.59 11.02 52.27
N LEU A 24 7.51 12.26 52.69
CA LEU A 24 7.22 13.36 51.78
C LEU A 24 8.36 13.46 50.76
N THR A 25 8.28 12.79 49.67
CA THR A 25 9.11 13.07 48.51
C THR A 25 8.34 13.93 47.58
N SER A 26 8.84 15.15 47.40
CA SER A 26 8.43 16.12 46.40
C SER A 26 8.21 15.45 45.08
N ASP A 27 7.06 15.72 44.56
CA ASP A 27 6.62 15.46 43.24
C ASP A 27 7.62 15.99 42.21
N ALA A 28 8.52 15.15 41.78
CA ALA A 28 9.17 15.34 40.49
C ALA A 28 8.18 14.94 39.43
N GLY A 29 7.62 15.88 38.71
CA GLY A 29 6.68 15.65 37.66
C GLY A 29 7.12 14.49 36.76
N SER A 30 6.45 13.38 36.88
CA SER A 30 6.55 12.26 35.96
C SER A 30 6.00 12.81 34.64
N ALA A 31 6.92 13.25 33.77
CA ALA A 31 6.58 13.43 32.37
C ALA A 31 6.12 12.08 31.89
N ALA A 32 4.81 11.92 31.66
CA ALA A 32 4.29 10.77 30.96
C ALA A 32 5.10 10.62 29.67
N PRO A 33 5.60 9.42 29.34
CA PRO A 33 6.21 9.22 28.05
C PRO A 33 5.16 9.67 27.04
N VAL A 34 5.47 10.73 26.31
CA VAL A 34 4.70 11.10 25.13
C VAL A 34 4.91 9.91 24.22
N GLY A 35 3.97 8.97 24.23
CA GLY A 35 3.91 7.92 23.25
C GLY A 35 3.84 8.65 21.93
N THR A 36 4.90 8.58 21.15
CA THR A 36 4.86 8.93 19.76
C THR A 36 3.78 8.03 19.18
N ALA A 37 2.57 8.57 19.05
CA ALA A 37 1.49 7.89 18.36
C ALA A 37 2.05 7.62 16.97
N GLU A 38 2.36 6.35 16.71
CA GLU A 38 2.86 5.90 15.43
C GLU A 38 1.78 6.24 14.42
N ARG A 39 2.01 7.30 13.65
CA ARG A 39 1.02 7.81 12.70
C ARG A 39 0.84 6.75 11.63
N GLU A 40 -0.36 6.22 11.55
CA GLU A 40 -0.71 5.24 10.52
C GLU A 40 -0.41 5.84 9.14
N PRO A 41 0.27 5.09 8.25
CA PRO A 41 0.58 5.58 6.92
C PRO A 41 -0.69 5.95 6.15
N ALA A 42 -0.67 7.11 5.49
CA ALA A 42 -1.82 7.62 4.75
C ALA A 42 -2.23 6.66 3.63
N ALA A 43 -3.50 6.29 3.61
CA ALA A 43 -4.05 5.44 2.57
C ALA A 43 -4.01 6.15 1.20
N ARG A 44 -3.64 5.40 0.17
CA ARG A 44 -3.62 5.87 -1.23
C ARG A 44 -4.53 5.01 -2.08
N SER A 45 -5.12 5.60 -3.11
CA SER A 45 -5.82 4.88 -4.16
C SER A 45 -5.25 5.24 -5.52
N ILE A 46 -5.25 4.27 -6.45
CA ILE A 46 -4.73 4.46 -7.80
C ILE A 46 -5.84 4.11 -8.79
N THR A 47 -6.16 5.06 -9.65
CA THR A 47 -7.01 4.80 -10.82
C THR A 47 -6.13 4.61 -12.04
N VAL A 48 -6.54 3.72 -12.95
CA VAL A 48 -5.87 3.50 -14.21
C VAL A 48 -6.87 3.30 -15.33
N ALA A 49 -6.61 3.93 -16.44
CA ALA A 49 -7.35 3.77 -17.69
C ALA A 49 -6.39 3.38 -18.81
N VAL A 50 -6.91 2.70 -19.83
CA VAL A 50 -6.18 2.37 -21.06
C VAL A 50 -6.85 3.10 -22.22
N ASN A 51 -6.06 3.70 -23.09
CA ASN A 51 -6.60 4.42 -24.24
C ASN A 51 -7.25 3.49 -25.29
N LYS A 52 -6.84 2.22 -25.35
CA LYS A 52 -7.38 1.20 -26.25
C LYS A 52 -7.46 -0.15 -25.55
N LYS A 53 -8.65 -0.75 -25.52
CA LYS A 53 -8.86 -2.09 -24.96
C LYS A 53 -8.40 -3.21 -25.90
N SER A 54 -8.29 -2.92 -27.20
CA SER A 54 -7.85 -3.87 -28.22
C SER A 54 -6.91 -3.18 -29.20
N VAL A 55 -5.79 -3.82 -29.51
CA VAL A 55 -4.77 -3.28 -30.43
C VAL A 55 -4.20 -4.38 -31.32
N LYS A 56 -3.70 -4.00 -32.47
CA LYS A 56 -2.92 -4.91 -33.33
C LYS A 56 -1.58 -5.25 -32.64
N LYS A 57 -1.09 -6.47 -32.87
CA LYS A 57 0.19 -6.94 -32.33
C LYS A 57 1.30 -5.91 -32.57
N GLY A 58 2.06 -5.59 -31.54
CA GLY A 58 3.20 -4.67 -31.60
C GLY A 58 2.84 -3.19 -31.57
N LYS A 59 1.56 -2.84 -31.48
CA LYS A 59 1.15 -1.44 -31.28
C LYS A 59 1.30 -0.99 -29.84
N LYS A 60 1.49 0.32 -29.63
CA LYS A 60 1.56 0.93 -28.32
C LYS A 60 0.18 1.15 -27.73
N VAL A 61 0.08 0.93 -26.42
CA VAL A 61 -1.05 1.30 -25.58
C VAL A 61 -0.57 2.31 -24.55
N THR A 62 -1.36 3.31 -24.29
CA THR A 62 -1.08 4.31 -23.26
C THR A 62 -1.95 4.02 -22.04
N LEU A 63 -1.31 3.89 -20.90
CA LEU A 63 -1.91 3.82 -19.58
C LEU A 63 -1.88 5.22 -18.98
N THR A 64 -3.01 5.71 -18.54
CA THR A 64 -3.14 6.99 -17.83
C THR A 64 -3.86 6.77 -16.52
N GLY A 65 -3.57 7.59 -15.52
CA GLY A 65 -4.27 7.49 -14.27
C GLY A 65 -3.85 8.53 -13.26
N THR A 66 -4.38 8.39 -12.06
CA THR A 66 -4.09 9.30 -10.96
C THR A 66 -3.90 8.54 -9.66
N VAL A 67 -3.05 9.07 -8.80
CA VAL A 67 -2.89 8.68 -7.40
C VAL A 67 -3.60 9.71 -6.54
N VAL A 68 -4.37 9.24 -5.56
CA VAL A 68 -5.09 10.09 -4.61
C VAL A 68 -4.77 9.62 -3.19
N ALA A 69 -4.50 10.56 -2.30
CA ALA A 69 -4.30 10.33 -0.87
C ALA A 69 -5.10 11.37 -0.08
N PRO A 70 -6.34 11.05 0.32
CA PRO A 70 -7.26 12.05 0.90
C PRO A 70 -6.78 12.60 2.25
N THR A 71 -6.02 11.81 3.01
CA THR A 71 -5.58 12.16 4.36
C THR A 71 -4.20 12.83 4.41
N ASP A 72 -3.40 12.67 3.35
CA ASP A 72 -2.08 13.28 3.26
C ASP A 72 -1.71 13.60 1.81
N PRO A 73 -1.90 14.84 1.37
CA PRO A 73 -1.62 15.24 -0.01
C PRO A 73 -0.16 15.12 -0.39
N THR A 74 0.78 15.03 0.56
CA THR A 74 2.21 14.83 0.28
C THR A 74 2.52 13.46 -0.30
N CYS A 75 1.60 12.50 -0.16
CA CYS A 75 1.69 11.15 -0.72
C CYS A 75 1.30 11.06 -2.21
N VAL A 76 1.04 12.19 -2.86
CA VAL A 76 0.53 12.23 -4.24
C VAL A 76 1.60 12.63 -5.26
N PRO A 77 2.35 13.74 -5.10
CA PRO A 77 3.32 14.18 -6.10
C PRO A 77 4.61 13.35 -6.08
N GLY A 78 5.24 13.22 -7.22
CA GLY A 78 6.58 12.63 -7.34
C GLY A 78 6.69 11.16 -6.93
N GLN A 79 5.58 10.43 -6.89
CA GLN A 79 5.59 9.02 -6.50
C GLN A 79 6.08 8.16 -7.66
N VAL A 80 7.01 7.27 -7.39
CA VAL A 80 7.46 6.26 -8.36
C VAL A 80 6.49 5.09 -8.32
N LEU A 81 5.87 4.83 -9.46
CA LEU A 81 4.87 3.77 -9.63
C LEU A 81 5.44 2.64 -10.47
N ASP A 82 5.23 1.42 -10.05
CA ASP A 82 5.57 0.23 -10.81
C ASP A 82 4.46 -0.12 -11.79
N VAL A 83 4.78 -0.15 -13.06
CA VAL A 83 3.90 -0.68 -14.10
C VAL A 83 4.09 -2.17 -14.19
N GLN A 84 3.09 -2.92 -13.82
CA GLN A 84 3.12 -4.37 -13.76
C GLN A 84 2.25 -4.97 -14.88
N ARG A 85 2.72 -6.04 -15.50
CA ARG A 85 2.02 -6.71 -16.58
C ARG A 85 1.94 -8.22 -16.35
N SER A 86 0.75 -8.78 -16.46
CA SER A 86 0.52 -10.23 -16.52
C SER A 86 0.03 -10.65 -17.88
N THR A 87 0.63 -11.70 -18.43
CA THR A 87 0.19 -12.36 -19.67
C THR A 87 -0.48 -13.70 -19.39
N LYS A 88 -0.20 -14.28 -18.22
CA LYS A 88 -0.78 -15.55 -17.75
C LYS A 88 -0.87 -15.54 -16.24
N GLY A 89 -2.02 -15.94 -15.71
CA GLY A 89 -2.21 -16.19 -14.28
C GLY A 89 -2.19 -14.93 -13.39
N ALA A 90 -1.76 -15.13 -12.15
CA ALA A 90 -1.80 -14.13 -11.08
C ALA A 90 -0.49 -13.35 -10.89
N THR A 91 0.58 -13.72 -11.59
CA THR A 91 1.89 -13.07 -11.47
C THR A 91 1.94 -11.79 -12.29
N TYR A 92 2.40 -10.71 -11.67
CA TYR A 92 2.50 -9.38 -12.28
C TYR A 92 3.92 -8.84 -12.17
N PRO A 93 4.86 -9.28 -13.03
CA PRO A 93 6.19 -8.71 -13.07
C PRO A 93 6.16 -7.22 -13.46
N VAL A 94 7.09 -6.46 -12.89
CA VAL A 94 7.30 -5.06 -13.23
C VAL A 94 7.89 -4.97 -14.64
N VAL A 95 7.29 -4.17 -15.50
CA VAL A 95 7.71 -3.95 -16.89
C VAL A 95 8.19 -2.53 -17.15
N GLY A 96 8.07 -1.66 -16.17
CA GLY A 96 8.54 -0.29 -16.22
C GLY A 96 8.10 0.49 -14.99
N THR A 97 8.57 1.71 -14.89
CA THR A 97 8.21 2.65 -13.84
C THR A 97 7.76 3.97 -14.44
N VAL A 98 6.93 4.70 -13.71
CA VAL A 98 6.49 6.05 -14.07
C VAL A 98 6.38 6.89 -12.79
N THR A 99 6.66 8.18 -12.90
CA THR A 99 6.55 9.10 -11.77
C THR A 99 5.30 9.96 -11.92
N THR A 100 4.59 10.19 -10.82
CA THR A 100 3.44 11.09 -10.81
C THR A 100 3.88 12.55 -10.88
N ASP A 101 3.08 13.37 -11.53
CA ASP A 101 3.23 14.83 -11.50
C ASP A 101 2.74 15.45 -10.18
N ALA A 102 2.72 16.78 -10.11
CA ALA A 102 2.26 17.51 -8.92
C ALA A 102 0.79 17.26 -8.57
N ALA A 103 -0.04 16.88 -9.53
CA ALA A 103 -1.45 16.54 -9.34
C ALA A 103 -1.69 15.03 -9.11
N GLY A 104 -0.61 14.23 -9.08
CA GLY A 104 -0.68 12.77 -8.94
C GLY A 104 -1.03 12.05 -10.24
N ALA A 105 -1.07 12.75 -11.38
CA ALA A 105 -1.33 12.13 -12.66
C ALA A 105 -0.08 11.44 -13.22
N PHE A 106 -0.30 10.40 -14.00
CA PHE A 106 0.77 9.68 -14.70
C PHE A 106 0.33 9.21 -16.08
N THR A 107 1.31 9.05 -16.96
CA THR A 107 1.12 8.51 -18.30
C THR A 107 2.26 7.58 -18.65
N PHE A 108 1.94 6.37 -19.11
CA PHE A 108 2.93 5.38 -19.49
C PHE A 108 2.52 4.70 -20.81
N SER A 109 3.45 4.57 -21.75
CA SER A 109 3.19 3.92 -23.03
C SER A 109 4.02 2.64 -23.18
N ILE A 110 3.36 1.55 -23.56
CA ILE A 110 3.99 0.24 -23.72
C ILE A 110 3.53 -0.47 -24.98
N LYS A 111 4.46 -1.17 -25.64
CA LYS A 111 4.15 -2.10 -26.75
C LYS A 111 3.47 -3.35 -26.23
N VAL A 112 2.38 -3.77 -26.89
CA VAL A 112 1.64 -4.98 -26.55
C VAL A 112 1.71 -5.97 -27.71
N THR A 113 2.27 -7.14 -27.47
CA THR A 113 2.42 -8.20 -28.45
C THR A 113 1.53 -9.41 -28.21
N LYS A 114 0.99 -9.53 -27.00
CA LYS A 114 0.08 -10.59 -26.55
C LYS A 114 -0.97 -9.97 -25.64
N LYS A 115 -2.14 -10.60 -25.51
CA LYS A 115 -3.12 -10.24 -24.51
C LYS A 115 -2.47 -10.10 -23.15
N ALA A 116 -2.71 -9.00 -22.47
CA ALA A 116 -2.10 -8.70 -21.19
C ALA A 116 -3.04 -7.95 -20.25
N ARG A 117 -2.82 -8.12 -18.96
CA ARG A 117 -3.44 -7.33 -17.90
C ARG A 117 -2.38 -6.41 -17.32
N PHE A 118 -2.72 -5.16 -17.15
CA PHE A 118 -1.85 -4.13 -16.56
C PHE A 118 -2.44 -3.68 -15.24
N ARG A 119 -1.59 -3.49 -14.26
CA ARG A 119 -1.92 -2.79 -13.02
C ARG A 119 -0.75 -1.88 -12.63
N ILE A 120 -1.06 -0.88 -11.85
CA ILE A 120 -0.09 0.06 -11.30
C ILE A 120 0.01 -0.19 -9.82
N ALA A 121 1.22 -0.20 -9.29
CA ALA A 121 1.47 -0.37 -7.88
C ALA A 121 2.41 0.74 -7.37
N VAL A 122 2.23 1.14 -6.13
CA VAL A 122 3.14 2.04 -5.43
C VAL A 122 3.55 1.39 -4.11
N ALA A 123 4.84 1.40 -3.82
CA ALA A 123 5.37 0.85 -2.59
C ALA A 123 5.02 1.74 -1.39
N ALA A 124 4.95 1.13 -0.20
CA ALA A 124 4.81 1.87 1.04
C ALA A 124 6.06 2.73 1.31
N SER A 125 5.85 3.85 1.97
CA SER A 125 6.89 4.67 2.58
C SER A 125 6.61 4.85 4.07
N ALA A 126 7.43 5.59 4.79
CA ALA A 126 7.22 5.84 6.22
C ALA A 126 5.87 6.51 6.54
N THR A 127 5.36 7.33 5.63
CA THR A 127 4.14 8.12 5.82
C THR A 127 2.99 7.75 4.89
N CYS A 128 3.25 6.97 3.85
CA CYS A 128 2.28 6.65 2.82
C CYS A 128 2.12 5.13 2.66
N ALA A 129 0.90 4.63 2.71
CA ALA A 129 0.60 3.21 2.55
C ALA A 129 0.84 2.74 1.09
N ALA A 130 1.20 1.48 0.91
CA ALA A 130 1.22 0.87 -0.41
C ALA A 130 -0.17 0.85 -1.04
N ALA A 131 -0.25 0.94 -2.36
CA ALA A 131 -1.51 0.85 -3.08
C ALA A 131 -1.32 0.15 -4.44
N GLN A 132 -2.39 -0.43 -4.94
CA GLN A 132 -2.45 -1.05 -6.26
C GLN A 132 -3.75 -0.68 -6.96
N SER A 133 -3.68 -0.47 -8.27
CA SER A 133 -4.87 -0.26 -9.08
C SER A 133 -5.57 -1.57 -9.43
N PRO A 134 -6.86 -1.54 -9.74
CA PRO A 134 -7.53 -2.66 -10.41
C PRO A 134 -6.83 -2.98 -11.75
N PRO A 135 -6.72 -4.27 -12.12
CA PRO A 135 -6.09 -4.63 -13.38
C PRO A 135 -6.94 -4.19 -14.58
N ARG A 136 -6.26 -3.75 -15.64
CA ARG A 136 -6.88 -3.42 -16.93
C ARG A 136 -6.41 -4.38 -18.01
N THR A 137 -7.33 -4.99 -18.71
CA THR A 137 -7.04 -5.93 -19.80
C THR A 137 -6.89 -5.20 -21.12
N VAL A 138 -5.87 -5.58 -21.88
CA VAL A 138 -5.69 -5.18 -23.28
C VAL A 138 -5.61 -6.44 -24.13
N ASP A 139 -6.50 -6.54 -25.10
CA ASP A 139 -6.55 -7.64 -26.07
C ASP A 139 -5.69 -7.32 -27.28
N VAL A 140 -5.08 -8.33 -27.86
CA VAL A 140 -4.33 -8.21 -29.11
C VAL A 140 -5.11 -8.89 -30.20
N ILE A 141 -5.51 -8.10 -31.21
CA ILE A 141 -6.14 -8.59 -32.42
C ILE A 141 -5.07 -8.98 -33.44
N THR A 142 -5.12 -10.25 -33.85
CA THR A 142 -4.37 -10.72 -35.02
C THR A 142 -5.33 -10.58 -36.21
N PRO A 143 -4.94 -9.92 -37.31
CA PRO A 143 -5.76 -9.93 -38.51
C PRO A 143 -5.98 -11.38 -38.94
N ALA A 144 -7.21 -11.74 -39.25
CA ALA A 144 -7.48 -13.00 -39.91
C ALA A 144 -6.78 -13.00 -41.26
N ASN A 145 -6.09 -14.08 -41.56
CA ASN A 145 -5.38 -14.29 -42.81
C ASN A 145 -6.36 -14.74 -43.86
#